data_7672cea0dce61ffeb358c5e854c40b51
#
_entry.id   7672cea0dce61ffeb358c5e854c40b51
#
_cell.length_a   1.000
_cell.length_b   1.000
_cell.length_c   1.000
_cell.angle_alpha   90.00
_cell.angle_beta   90.00
_cell.angle_gamma   90.00
#
_symmetry.space_group_name_H-M   'P 1'
#
loop_
_entity.id
_entity.type
_entity.pdbx_description
1 polymer ?
#
loop_
_entity_poly.entity_id
_entity_poly.type
_entity_poly.pdbx_seq_one_letter_code
_entity_poly.pdbx_strand_id
1 'polypeptide(L)' 'FKEFLDVSPMHYLRDLRMERARAELLSGESHNIAAVALRWGFAHMGRFSAGYKARYGESPSQSLRRCG' A
#
# COMPACT_ATOMS: atom_id res chain seq x y z
N PHE A 1 5.75 3.17 -24.56
CA PHE A 1 5.30 2.65 -23.31
C PHE A 1 4.08 1.76 -23.53
N LYS A 2 4.35 0.57 -23.91
CA LYS A 2 3.30 -0.35 -24.30
C LYS A 2 2.74 -1.18 -23.14
N GLU A 3 3.44 -1.22 -22.04
CA GLU A 3 2.97 -2.02 -20.93
C GLU A 3 1.65 -1.51 -20.38
N PHE A 4 1.36 -0.22 -20.57
CA PHE A 4 0.09 0.28 -20.09
C PHE A 4 -1.07 -0.34 -20.87
N LEU A 5 -0.79 -0.93 -21.99
CA LEU A 5 -1.81 -1.62 -22.77
C LEU A 5 -2.24 -2.91 -22.09
N ASP A 6 -1.37 -3.46 -21.24
CA ASP A 6 -1.66 -4.69 -20.54
C ASP A 6 -2.13 -4.43 -19.12
N VAL A 7 -2.12 -3.18 -18.68
CA VAL A 7 -2.50 -2.82 -17.32
C VAL A 7 -3.97 -2.43 -17.31
N SER A 8 -4.77 -3.18 -16.55
CA SER A 8 -6.18 -2.83 -16.43
C SER A 8 -6.30 -1.60 -15.53
N PRO A 9 -7.37 -0.81 -15.71
CA PRO A 9 -7.60 0.35 -14.84
C PRO A 9 -7.64 -0.01 -13.36
N MET A 10 -8.15 -1.20 -13.04
CA MET A 10 -8.21 -1.61 -11.65
C MET A 10 -6.83 -1.89 -11.07
N HIS A 11 -5.93 -2.46 -11.85
CA HIS A 11 -4.57 -2.67 -11.39
C HIS A 11 -3.86 -1.36 -11.18
N TYR A 12 -4.09 -0.40 -12.05
CA TYR A 12 -3.49 0.91 -11.91
C TYR A 12 -3.97 1.59 -10.63
N LEU A 13 -5.27 1.54 -10.37
CA LEU A 13 -5.82 2.13 -9.15
C LEU A 13 -5.29 1.44 -7.91
N ARG A 14 -5.15 0.12 -7.96
CA ARG A 14 -4.62 -0.63 -6.83
C ARG A 14 -3.19 -0.20 -6.53
N ASP A 15 -2.38 -0.06 -7.56
CA ASP A 15 -0.99 0.36 -7.39
C ASP A 15 -0.92 1.76 -6.81
N LEU A 16 -1.74 2.66 -7.31
CA LEU A 16 -1.79 4.02 -6.82
C LEU A 16 -2.19 4.07 -5.35
N ARG A 17 -3.22 3.30 -5.00
CA ARG A 17 -3.68 3.23 -3.61
C ARG A 17 -2.59 2.68 -2.71
N MET A 18 -1.87 1.67 -3.19
CA MET A 18 -0.79 1.09 -2.41
C MET A 18 0.31 2.12 -2.15
N GLU A 19 0.67 2.88 -3.17
CA GLU A 19 1.69 3.91 -3.01
C GLU A 19 1.26 4.99 -2.04
N ARG A 20 -0.02 5.38 -2.10
CA ARG A 20 -0.53 6.39 -1.19
C ARG A 20 -0.56 5.88 0.24
N ALA A 21 -0.96 4.63 0.41
CA ALA A 21 -0.95 4.03 1.75
C ALA A 21 0.47 3.99 2.31
N ARG A 22 1.44 3.64 1.47
CA ARG A 22 2.83 3.61 1.90
C ARG A 22 3.31 5.01 2.29
N ALA A 23 2.97 6.01 1.50
CA ALA A 23 3.35 7.37 1.81
C ALA A 23 2.79 7.82 3.15
N GLU A 24 1.54 7.44 3.43
CA GLU A 24 0.92 7.79 4.70
C GLU A 24 1.61 7.10 5.86
N LEU A 25 1.97 5.83 5.68
CA LEU A 25 2.68 5.10 6.73
C LEU A 25 4.05 5.72 6.99
N LEU A 26 4.75 6.12 5.95
CA LEU A 26 6.07 6.68 6.08
C LEU A 26 6.06 8.12 6.58
N SER A 27 4.95 8.80 6.45
CA SER A 27 4.83 10.19 6.91
C SER A 27 4.77 10.27 8.43
N GLY A 28 4.42 9.17 9.09
CA GLY A 28 4.32 9.16 10.53
C GLY A 28 3.04 9.79 11.06
N GLU A 29 2.13 10.18 10.18
CA GLU A 29 0.88 10.80 10.61
C GLU A 29 -0.12 9.78 11.13
N SER A 30 0.02 8.54 10.73
CA SER A 30 -0.90 7.49 11.14
C SER A 30 -0.12 6.35 11.76
N HIS A 31 -0.60 5.86 12.89
CA HIS A 31 0.03 4.74 13.57
C HIS A 31 -0.82 3.48 13.49
N ASN A 32 -1.90 3.52 12.73
CA ASN A 32 -2.79 2.39 12.61
C ASN A 32 -2.81 1.90 11.17
N ILE A 33 -2.16 0.76 10.94
CA ILE A 33 -2.05 0.20 9.60
C ILE A 33 -3.43 -0.16 9.05
N ALA A 34 -4.30 -0.70 9.90
CA ALA A 34 -5.64 -1.07 9.45
C ALA A 34 -6.42 0.15 8.98
N ALA A 35 -6.30 1.25 9.70
CA ALA A 35 -6.99 2.48 9.31
C ALA A 35 -6.49 2.99 7.97
N VAL A 36 -5.18 2.93 7.76
CA VAL A 36 -4.59 3.35 6.49
C VAL A 36 -5.09 2.47 5.36
N ALA A 37 -5.07 1.16 5.57
CA ALA A 37 -5.51 0.22 4.55
C ALA A 37 -6.96 0.46 4.17
N LEU A 38 -7.82 0.63 5.17
CA LEU A 38 -9.24 0.87 4.91
C LEU A 38 -9.48 2.20 4.22
N ARG A 39 -8.72 3.21 4.59
CA ARG A 39 -8.85 4.52 3.96
C ARG A 39 -8.59 4.43 2.46
N TRP A 40 -7.64 3.62 2.07
CA TRP A 40 -7.27 3.49 0.66
C TRP A 40 -7.97 2.32 -0.03
N GLY A 41 -9.00 1.75 0.61
CA GLY A 41 -9.84 0.76 -0.03
C GLY A 41 -9.39 -0.68 0.10
N PHE A 42 -8.48 -0.97 1.02
CA PHE A 42 -8.02 -2.34 1.24
C PHE A 42 -8.80 -2.93 2.40
N ALA A 43 -9.77 -3.77 2.08
CA ALA A 43 -10.64 -4.36 3.10
C ALA A 43 -10.02 -5.56 3.79
N HIS A 44 -9.01 -6.17 3.18
CA HIS A 44 -8.39 -7.39 3.71
C HIS A 44 -6.94 -7.12 4.08
N MET A 45 -6.69 -7.02 5.38
CA MET A 45 -5.35 -6.74 5.87
C MET A 45 -4.31 -7.74 5.42
N GLY A 46 -4.68 -9.03 5.39
CA GLY A 46 -3.73 -10.04 4.95
C GLY A 46 -3.28 -9.81 3.53
N ARG A 47 -4.21 -9.49 2.65
CA ARG A 47 -3.89 -9.23 1.27
C ARG A 47 -3.11 -7.94 1.10
N PHE A 48 -3.48 -6.93 1.85
CA PHE A 48 -2.77 -5.66 1.82
C PHE A 48 -1.31 -5.86 2.23
N SER A 49 -1.10 -6.57 3.33
CA SER A 49 0.26 -6.81 3.83
C SER A 49 1.07 -7.64 2.86
N ALA A 50 0.47 -8.68 2.29
CA ALA A 50 1.18 -9.54 1.34
C ALA A 50 1.57 -8.77 0.08
N GLY A 51 0.65 -7.99 -0.45
CA GLY A 51 0.94 -7.19 -1.63
C GLY A 51 1.97 -6.11 -1.36
N TYR A 52 1.89 -5.51 -0.19
CA TYR A 52 2.83 -4.49 0.22
C TYR A 52 4.24 -5.07 0.29
N LYS A 53 4.37 -6.20 0.95
CA LYS A 53 5.68 -6.83 1.09
C LYS A 53 6.25 -7.27 -0.26
N ALA A 54 5.39 -7.81 -1.12
CA ALA A 54 5.82 -8.22 -2.43
C ALA A 54 6.30 -7.04 -3.26
N ARG A 55 5.66 -5.88 -3.08
CA ARG A 55 5.98 -4.71 -3.89
C ARG A 55 7.17 -3.93 -3.35
N TYR A 56 7.27 -3.79 -2.04
CA TYR A 56 8.28 -2.92 -1.42
C TYR A 56 9.35 -3.67 -0.65
N GLY A 57 9.22 -4.97 -0.51
CA GLY A 57 10.22 -5.77 0.18
C GLY A 57 10.17 -5.69 1.69
N GLU A 58 9.16 -5.03 2.23
CA GLU A 58 8.97 -4.93 3.67
C GLU A 58 7.49 -4.89 3.98
N SER A 59 7.12 -5.28 5.19
CA SER A 59 5.72 -5.26 5.59
C SER A 59 5.30 -3.83 5.98
N PRO A 60 3.98 -3.55 5.97
CA PRO A 60 3.52 -2.24 6.42
C PRO A 60 3.97 -1.89 7.82
N SER A 61 4.02 -2.91 8.71
CA SER A 61 4.50 -2.70 10.06
C SER A 61 5.94 -2.21 10.09
N GLN A 62 6.76 -2.79 9.23
CA GLN A 62 8.16 -2.39 9.16
C GLN A 62 8.31 -0.97 8.66
N SER A 63 7.52 -0.59 7.68
CA SER A 63 7.55 0.77 7.16
C SER A 63 7.13 1.76 8.25
N LEU A 64 6.07 1.43 8.98
CA LEU A 64 5.56 2.29 10.04
C LEU A 64 6.60 2.45 11.15
N ARG A 65 7.24 1.34 11.49
CA ARG A 65 8.24 1.34 12.55
C ARG A 65 9.48 2.13 12.15
N ARG A 66 9.83 2.05 10.87
CA ARG A 66 10.98 2.79 10.36
C ARG A 66 10.76 4.29 10.46
N CYS A 67 9.54 4.72 10.25
CA CYS A 67 9.21 6.13 10.32
C CYS A 67 9.24 6.66 11.75
N GLY A 68 8.81 5.81 12.67
CA GLY A 68 8.79 6.18 14.07
C GLY A 68 10.12 6.00 14.71
#